data_b1de850a54e48cff1c491f9abc5abd06
#
_entry.id   b1de850a54e48cff1c491f9abc5abd06
#
_cell.length_a   1.000
_cell.length_b   1.000
_cell.length_c   1.000
_cell.angle_alpha   90.00
_cell.angle_beta   90.00
_cell.angle_gamma   90.00
#
_symmetry.space_group_name_H-M   'P 1'
#
loop_
_entity.id
_entity.type
_entity.pdbx_description
1 polymer ?
#
loop_
_entity_poly.entity_id
_entity_poly.type
_entity_poly.pdbx_seq_one_letter_code
_entity_poly.pdbx_strand_id
1 'polypeptide(L)'
;ALYTERGVTAEGIEKTLALDLLAPFLLTNLLIPRLKASRPARIVNVSSGGMYTQRVRVDDLQYKKGRYDGSIAYARAKRGLVILTEIWARDLKDVGVAAHSMHPGWADTPGVSSSLPSFYKITKTILRTPEEGADTIVWLAASREAADSSGLFWLDRQPRTTHVFPGTHESQEERKQLWSKLESLSGWREEKKGTG
;
A
#
# COMPACT_ATOMS: atom_id res chain seq x y z
N ALA A 1 -2.18 5.03 8.73
CA ALA A 1 -2.29 5.16 10.20
C ALA A 1 -2.87 3.89 10.79
N LEU A 2 -2.52 3.60 12.05
CA LEU A 2 -3.04 2.48 12.81
C LEU A 2 -4.00 3.04 13.88
N TYR A 3 -5.27 2.66 13.80
CA TYR A 3 -6.29 3.03 14.78
C TYR A 3 -6.57 1.84 15.70
N THR A 4 -6.59 2.07 17.01
CA THR A 4 -6.84 1.03 18.02
C THR A 4 -8.32 0.61 18.09
N GLU A 5 -9.23 1.48 17.66
CA GLU A 5 -10.66 1.27 17.64
C GLU A 5 -11.22 1.46 16.23
N ARG A 6 -12.28 0.73 15.92
CA ARG A 6 -12.97 0.87 14.64
C ARG A 6 -13.74 2.20 14.60
N GLY A 7 -13.27 3.10 13.76
CA GLY A 7 -13.97 4.33 13.43
C GLY A 7 -14.33 4.38 11.95
N VAL A 8 -15.25 5.26 11.56
CA VAL A 8 -15.61 5.52 10.17
C VAL A 8 -15.45 7.00 9.83
N THR A 9 -15.27 7.28 8.55
CA THR A 9 -15.29 8.65 7.99
C THR A 9 -16.73 9.17 7.90
N ALA A 10 -16.91 10.42 7.49
CA ALA A 10 -18.23 11.01 7.27
C ALA A 10 -19.03 10.23 6.19
N GLU A 11 -18.31 9.62 5.23
CA GLU A 11 -18.88 8.78 4.17
C GLU A 11 -19.17 7.34 4.62
N GLY A 12 -18.93 7.02 5.90
CA GLY A 12 -19.17 5.68 6.47
C GLY A 12 -18.11 4.63 6.11
N ILE A 13 -16.92 5.06 5.68
CA ILE A 13 -15.81 4.16 5.34
C ILE A 13 -14.91 3.96 6.57
N GLU A 14 -14.50 2.71 6.84
CA GLU A 14 -13.58 2.40 7.94
C GLU A 14 -12.28 3.18 7.78
N LYS A 15 -11.80 3.82 8.88
CA LYS A 15 -10.73 4.83 8.81
C LYS A 15 -9.39 4.29 8.32
N THR A 16 -9.00 3.07 8.72
CA THR A 16 -7.75 2.46 8.24
C THR A 16 -7.83 2.14 6.76
N LEU A 17 -8.95 1.55 6.32
CA LEU A 17 -9.22 1.32 4.89
C LEU A 17 -9.19 2.63 4.11
N ALA A 18 -9.88 3.66 4.61
CA ALA A 18 -9.98 4.96 3.94
C ALA A 18 -8.59 5.58 3.71
N LEU A 19 -7.77 5.63 4.76
CA LEU A 19 -6.49 6.33 4.72
C LEU A 19 -5.37 5.49 4.07
N ASP A 20 -5.26 4.21 4.42
CA ASP A 20 -4.09 3.39 4.04
C ASP A 20 -4.27 2.62 2.72
N LEU A 21 -5.48 2.57 2.17
CA LEU A 21 -5.76 1.84 0.92
C LEU A 21 -6.60 2.63 -0.08
N LEU A 22 -7.76 3.17 0.34
CA LEU A 22 -8.68 3.83 -0.58
C LEU A 22 -8.14 5.19 -1.06
N ALA A 23 -7.57 5.99 -0.17
CA ALA A 23 -6.96 7.27 -0.56
C ALA A 23 -5.77 7.10 -1.51
N PRO A 24 -4.80 6.20 -1.28
CA PRO A 24 -3.77 5.88 -2.27
C PRO A 24 -4.34 5.37 -3.61
N PHE A 25 -5.38 4.53 -3.58
CA PHE A 25 -6.07 4.06 -4.78
C PHE A 25 -6.63 5.23 -5.59
N LEU A 26 -7.44 6.07 -4.97
CA LEU A 26 -8.08 7.21 -5.62
C LEU A 26 -7.05 8.22 -6.15
N LEU A 27 -6.10 8.62 -5.29
CA LEU A 27 -5.08 9.61 -5.66
C LEU A 27 -4.23 9.12 -6.84
N THR A 28 -3.77 7.87 -6.80
CA THR A 28 -2.94 7.31 -7.88
C THR A 28 -3.71 7.32 -9.19
N ASN A 29 -4.95 6.82 -9.20
CA ASN A 29 -5.75 6.74 -10.42
C ASN A 29 -6.08 8.14 -11.00
N LEU A 30 -6.34 9.12 -10.16
CA LEU A 30 -6.53 10.52 -10.60
C LEU A 30 -5.26 11.13 -11.21
N LEU A 31 -4.07 10.72 -10.73
CA LEU A 31 -2.79 11.22 -11.22
C LEU A 31 -2.26 10.48 -12.46
N ILE A 32 -2.75 9.28 -12.79
CA ILE A 32 -2.27 8.50 -13.94
C ILE A 32 -2.21 9.31 -15.24
N PRO A 33 -3.19 10.13 -15.64
CA PRO A 33 -3.08 10.93 -16.86
C PRO A 33 -1.87 11.87 -16.85
N ARG A 34 -1.57 12.49 -15.70
CA ARG A 34 -0.41 13.38 -15.52
C ARG A 34 0.90 12.61 -15.50
N LEU A 35 0.95 11.47 -14.82
CA LEU A 35 2.12 10.61 -14.81
C LEU A 35 2.48 10.13 -16.22
N LYS A 36 1.49 9.73 -17.02
CA LYS A 36 1.66 9.36 -18.43
C LYS A 36 2.18 10.51 -19.29
N ALA A 37 1.82 11.74 -18.99
CA ALA A 37 2.29 12.93 -19.70
C ALA A 37 3.70 13.38 -19.29
N SER A 38 4.17 13.00 -18.10
CA SER A 38 5.44 13.45 -17.49
C SER A 38 6.51 12.34 -17.45
N ARG A 39 6.55 11.48 -18.45
CA ARG A 39 7.48 10.33 -18.51
C ARG A 39 8.95 10.73 -18.58
N PRO A 40 9.86 9.99 -17.93
CA PRO A 40 9.63 8.83 -17.06
C PRO A 40 9.03 9.23 -15.72
N ALA A 41 8.01 8.50 -15.25
CA ALA A 41 7.34 8.78 -14.01
C ALA A 41 7.34 7.55 -13.07
N ARG A 42 7.12 7.78 -11.78
CA ARG A 42 7.17 6.72 -10.76
C ARG A 42 6.04 6.86 -9.75
N ILE A 43 5.55 5.70 -9.32
CA ILE A 43 4.64 5.52 -8.20
C ILE A 43 5.41 4.76 -7.13
N VAL A 44 5.56 5.33 -5.94
CA VAL A 44 6.22 4.68 -4.80
C VAL A 44 5.24 4.61 -3.65
N ASN A 45 4.75 3.41 -3.37
CA ASN A 45 3.78 3.16 -2.31
C ASN A 45 4.48 2.66 -1.05
N VAL A 46 4.34 3.40 0.04
CA VAL A 46 4.90 3.03 1.34
C VAL A 46 3.95 2.07 2.04
N SER A 47 4.29 0.79 2.01
CA SER A 47 3.60 -0.28 2.72
C SER A 47 4.22 -0.48 4.11
N SER A 48 4.13 -1.69 4.64
CA SER A 48 4.66 -2.06 5.96
C SER A 48 5.03 -3.54 5.98
N GLY A 49 6.00 -3.93 6.79
CA GLY A 49 6.29 -5.34 7.07
C GLY A 49 5.10 -6.11 7.67
N GLY A 50 4.15 -5.42 8.30
CA GLY A 50 2.90 -6.02 8.79
C GLY A 50 2.08 -6.71 7.69
N MET A 51 2.22 -6.29 6.43
CA MET A 51 1.52 -6.89 5.29
C MET A 51 1.82 -8.39 5.10
N TYR A 52 2.95 -8.88 5.61
CA TYR A 52 3.29 -10.30 5.55
C TYR A 52 2.40 -11.18 6.43
N THR A 53 1.80 -10.62 7.47
CA THR A 53 1.01 -11.36 8.48
C THR A 53 -0.44 -11.58 8.09
N GLN A 54 -0.94 -10.87 7.09
CA GLN A 54 -2.36 -10.88 6.73
C GLN A 54 -2.55 -11.03 5.21
N ARG A 55 -3.60 -11.78 4.84
CA ARG A 55 -4.16 -11.70 3.48
C ARG A 55 -5.14 -10.53 3.38
N VAL A 56 -5.38 -10.05 2.19
CA VAL A 56 -6.48 -9.13 1.96
C VAL A 56 -7.82 -9.88 2.18
N ARG A 57 -8.79 -9.23 2.81
CA ARG A 57 -10.12 -9.78 3.04
C ARG A 57 -11.13 -9.02 2.19
N VAL A 58 -11.19 -9.40 0.92
CA VAL A 58 -12.10 -8.76 -0.05
C VAL A 58 -13.57 -8.90 0.33
N ASP A 59 -13.93 -9.96 1.07
CA ASP A 59 -15.28 -10.20 1.60
C ASP A 59 -15.62 -9.29 2.79
N ASP A 60 -14.62 -8.64 3.41
CA ASP A 60 -14.81 -7.76 4.56
C ASP A 60 -13.73 -6.66 4.62
N LEU A 61 -13.61 -5.88 3.57
CA LEU A 61 -12.63 -4.77 3.51
C LEU A 61 -12.85 -3.75 4.63
N GLN A 62 -14.07 -3.53 5.04
CA GLN A 62 -14.43 -2.56 6.06
C GLN A 62 -14.36 -3.09 7.50
N TYR A 63 -13.86 -4.31 7.69
CA TYR A 63 -13.73 -4.97 8.99
C TYR A 63 -15.02 -4.88 9.82
N LYS A 64 -16.14 -5.30 9.22
CA LYS A 64 -17.46 -5.32 9.86
C LYS A 64 -17.71 -6.60 10.64
N LYS A 65 -16.93 -7.66 10.39
CA LYS A 65 -17.11 -8.98 10.98
C LYS A 65 -16.13 -9.21 12.15
N GLY A 66 -16.65 -9.65 13.28
CA GLY A 66 -15.85 -9.99 14.45
C GLY A 66 -15.36 -8.79 15.25
N ARG A 67 -14.49 -9.08 16.23
CA ARG A 67 -13.85 -8.03 17.05
C ARG A 67 -12.80 -7.30 16.23
N TYR A 68 -12.84 -5.98 16.23
CA TYR A 68 -11.85 -5.16 15.53
C TYR A 68 -10.48 -5.26 16.19
N ASP A 69 -9.46 -5.40 15.38
CA ASP A 69 -8.05 -5.31 15.75
C ASP A 69 -7.36 -4.36 14.75
N GLY A 70 -6.87 -3.23 15.27
CA GLY A 70 -6.26 -2.19 14.44
C GLY A 70 -4.99 -2.63 13.73
N SER A 71 -4.20 -3.51 14.35
CA SER A 71 -2.98 -4.06 13.74
C SER A 71 -3.32 -4.96 12.56
N ILE A 72 -4.37 -5.77 12.69
CA ILE A 72 -4.87 -6.61 11.59
C ILE A 72 -5.48 -5.75 10.49
N ALA A 73 -6.28 -4.74 10.82
CA ALA A 73 -6.86 -3.82 9.84
C ALA A 73 -5.76 -3.11 9.03
N TYR A 74 -4.75 -2.57 9.71
CA TYR A 74 -3.59 -1.94 9.12
C TYR A 74 -2.81 -2.91 8.20
N ALA A 75 -2.50 -4.11 8.68
CA ALA A 75 -1.78 -5.12 7.90
C ALA A 75 -2.54 -5.52 6.62
N ARG A 76 -3.87 -5.68 6.69
CA ARG A 76 -4.74 -5.95 5.53
C ARG A 76 -4.73 -4.80 4.53
N ALA A 77 -4.81 -3.55 4.99
CA ALA A 77 -4.77 -2.37 4.13
C ALA A 77 -3.40 -2.26 3.43
N LYS A 78 -2.29 -2.45 4.16
CA LYS A 78 -0.93 -2.42 3.59
C LYS A 78 -0.66 -3.60 2.65
N ARG A 79 -1.29 -4.75 2.86
CA ARG A 79 -1.30 -5.87 1.89
C ARG A 79 -2.04 -5.47 0.62
N GLY A 80 -3.22 -4.89 0.74
CA GLY A 80 -3.99 -4.38 -0.39
C GLY A 80 -3.20 -3.36 -1.23
N LEU A 81 -2.43 -2.48 -0.58
CA LEU A 81 -1.59 -1.49 -1.26
C LEU A 81 -0.48 -2.14 -2.11
N VAL A 82 0.12 -3.24 -1.63
CA VAL A 82 1.10 -4.01 -2.43
C VAL A 82 0.43 -4.60 -3.67
N ILE A 83 -0.75 -5.21 -3.51
CA ILE A 83 -1.53 -5.78 -4.62
C ILE A 83 -1.86 -4.70 -5.66
N LEU A 84 -2.32 -3.52 -5.24
CA LEU A 84 -2.61 -2.40 -6.14
C LEU A 84 -1.35 -1.95 -6.90
N THR A 85 -0.20 -1.90 -6.21
CA THR A 85 1.06 -1.52 -6.83
C THR A 85 1.45 -2.48 -7.96
N GLU A 86 1.27 -3.78 -7.75
CA GLU A 86 1.52 -4.80 -8.79
C GLU A 86 0.54 -4.68 -9.95
N ILE A 87 -0.73 -4.32 -9.69
CA ILE A 87 -1.73 -4.07 -10.73
C ILE A 87 -1.31 -2.85 -11.56
N TRP A 88 -1.00 -1.70 -10.93
CA TRP A 88 -0.54 -0.52 -11.65
C TRP A 88 0.77 -0.77 -12.41
N ALA A 89 1.70 -1.53 -11.85
CA ALA A 89 2.94 -1.87 -12.53
C ALA A 89 2.69 -2.62 -13.84
N ARG A 90 1.77 -3.58 -13.84
CA ARG A 90 1.35 -4.32 -15.02
C ARG A 90 0.67 -3.40 -16.05
N ASP A 91 -0.29 -2.59 -15.61
CA ASP A 91 -1.16 -1.80 -16.48
C ASP A 91 -0.47 -0.54 -17.04
N LEU A 92 0.62 -0.10 -16.39
CA LEU A 92 1.40 1.07 -16.80
C LEU A 92 2.76 0.72 -17.41
N LYS A 93 3.09 -0.57 -17.59
CA LYS A 93 4.39 -1.05 -18.08
C LYS A 93 4.80 -0.38 -19.39
N ASP A 94 3.88 -0.31 -20.36
CA ASP A 94 4.20 0.14 -21.72
C ASP A 94 4.05 1.67 -21.90
N VAL A 95 3.76 2.39 -20.83
CA VAL A 95 3.54 3.84 -20.88
C VAL A 95 4.56 4.65 -20.10
N GLY A 96 5.68 4.04 -19.72
CA GLY A 96 6.82 4.74 -19.10
C GLY A 96 6.55 5.22 -17.66
N VAL A 97 5.68 4.51 -16.93
CA VAL A 97 5.40 4.76 -15.51
C VAL A 97 5.73 3.49 -14.73
N ALA A 98 6.75 3.54 -13.89
CA ALA A 98 7.10 2.45 -12.98
C ALA A 98 6.32 2.56 -11.67
N ALA A 99 5.86 1.44 -11.12
CA ALA A 99 5.20 1.40 -9.82
C ALA A 99 5.91 0.41 -8.89
N HIS A 100 6.25 0.87 -7.69
CA HIS A 100 6.91 0.07 -6.67
C HIS A 100 6.22 0.22 -5.32
N SER A 101 6.27 -0.82 -4.52
CA SER A 101 5.94 -0.75 -3.10
C SER A 101 7.17 -1.05 -2.26
N MET A 102 7.20 -0.54 -1.04
CA MET A 102 8.30 -0.76 -0.12
C MET A 102 7.83 -0.70 1.32
N HIS A 103 8.66 -1.18 2.25
CA HIS A 103 8.49 -0.87 3.65
C HIS A 103 9.80 -0.29 4.23
N PRO A 104 9.71 0.72 5.12
CA PRO A 104 10.89 1.45 5.61
C PRO A 104 11.66 0.71 6.71
N GLY A 105 11.26 -0.51 7.07
CA GLY A 105 11.68 -1.13 8.31
C GLY A 105 10.92 -0.54 9.51
N TRP A 106 11.43 -0.73 10.69
CA TRP A 106 10.91 -0.15 11.93
C TRP A 106 11.65 1.15 12.21
N ALA A 107 11.07 2.28 11.81
CA ALA A 107 11.64 3.60 12.03
C ALA A 107 11.06 4.26 13.29
N ASP A 108 11.89 5.00 14.01
CA ASP A 108 11.47 5.80 15.17
C ASP A 108 10.67 7.01 14.69
N THR A 109 9.35 6.86 14.72
CA THR A 109 8.41 7.89 14.28
C THR A 109 7.31 8.06 15.31
N PRO A 110 6.67 9.25 15.37
CA PRO A 110 5.50 9.47 16.23
C PRO A 110 4.39 8.44 16.00
N GLY A 111 4.23 7.93 14.79
CA GLY A 111 3.27 6.88 14.46
C GLY A 111 3.57 5.54 15.16
N VAL A 112 4.82 5.13 15.24
CA VAL A 112 5.23 3.89 15.92
C VAL A 112 5.09 4.04 17.43
N SER A 113 5.57 5.15 18.00
CA SER A 113 5.51 5.38 19.46
C SER A 113 4.09 5.50 19.98
N SER A 114 3.18 6.11 19.22
CA SER A 114 1.77 6.28 19.63
C SER A 114 0.91 5.03 19.39
N SER A 115 1.13 4.32 18.29
CA SER A 115 0.30 3.16 17.91
C SER A 115 0.74 1.85 18.58
N LEU A 116 2.02 1.72 18.93
CA LEU A 116 2.62 0.50 19.49
C LEU A 116 3.51 0.82 20.73
N PRO A 117 2.97 1.42 21.80
CA PRO A 117 3.79 1.95 22.90
C PRO A 117 4.61 0.88 23.63
N SER A 118 4.09 -0.33 23.81
CA SER A 118 4.83 -1.42 24.46
C SER A 118 5.98 -1.94 23.59
N PHE A 119 5.74 -2.09 22.28
CA PHE A 119 6.76 -2.46 21.31
C PHE A 119 7.85 -1.36 21.26
N TYR A 120 7.45 -0.10 21.19
CA TYR A 120 8.38 1.03 21.17
C TYR A 120 9.31 1.06 22.39
N LYS A 121 8.80 0.84 23.60
CA LYS A 121 9.62 0.79 24.82
C LYS A 121 10.73 -0.26 24.76
N ILE A 122 10.46 -1.41 24.15
CA ILE A 122 11.40 -2.54 24.07
C ILE A 122 12.42 -2.33 22.94
N THR A 123 11.97 -1.74 21.81
CA THR A 123 12.74 -1.70 20.56
C THR A 123 13.37 -0.35 20.23
N LYS A 124 13.13 0.70 21.03
CA LYS A 124 13.57 2.07 20.77
C LYS A 124 15.07 2.19 20.39
N THR A 125 15.92 1.38 21.00
CA THR A 125 17.37 1.42 20.76
C THR A 125 17.81 0.74 19.47
N ILE A 126 16.91 0.01 18.82
CA ILE A 126 17.18 -0.72 17.55
C ILE A 126 16.29 -0.23 16.40
N LEU A 127 15.46 0.77 16.65
CA LEU A 127 14.68 1.41 15.59
C LEU A 127 15.60 2.24 14.70
N ARG A 128 15.26 2.30 13.43
CA ARG A 128 15.93 3.17 12.45
C ARG A 128 15.59 4.62 12.70
N THR A 129 16.47 5.51 12.29
CA THR A 129 16.12 6.93 12.23
C THR A 129 15.09 7.19 11.13
N PRO A 130 14.35 8.30 11.17
CA PRO A 130 13.46 8.69 10.07
C PRO A 130 14.17 8.77 8.71
N GLU A 131 15.41 9.23 8.69
CA GLU A 131 16.26 9.33 7.48
C GLU A 131 16.57 7.95 6.91
N GLU A 132 16.96 6.99 7.76
CA GLU A 132 17.19 5.60 7.36
C GLU A 132 15.90 4.95 6.84
N GLY A 133 14.76 5.26 7.45
CA GLY A 133 13.45 4.80 6.97
C GLY A 133 13.06 5.40 5.61
N ALA A 134 13.45 6.65 5.34
CA ALA A 134 13.19 7.34 4.09
C ALA A 134 14.14 6.95 2.94
N ASP A 135 15.31 6.38 3.25
CA ASP A 135 16.37 6.12 2.28
C ASP A 135 15.88 5.36 1.04
N THR A 136 15.22 4.22 1.22
CA THR A 136 14.72 3.43 0.09
C THR A 136 13.61 4.15 -0.67
N ILE A 137 12.79 5.00 -0.02
CA ILE A 137 11.76 5.79 -0.69
C ILE A 137 12.40 6.78 -1.66
N VAL A 138 13.40 7.53 -1.18
CA VAL A 138 14.14 8.52 -1.98
C VAL A 138 14.89 7.83 -3.11
N TRP A 139 15.55 6.71 -2.82
CA TRP A 139 16.25 5.94 -3.84
C TRP A 139 15.30 5.42 -4.93
N LEU A 140 14.13 4.85 -4.58
CA LEU A 140 13.12 4.43 -5.54
C LEU A 140 12.60 5.60 -6.39
N ALA A 141 12.47 6.78 -5.80
CA ALA A 141 12.00 7.95 -6.52
C ALA A 141 13.05 8.52 -7.51
N ALA A 142 14.36 8.38 -7.23
CA ALA A 142 15.41 9.10 -7.94
C ALA A 142 16.39 8.20 -8.72
N SER A 143 16.65 6.94 -8.30
CA SER A 143 17.70 6.11 -8.91
C SER A 143 17.33 5.63 -10.32
N ARG A 144 18.33 5.44 -11.17
CA ARG A 144 18.14 4.86 -12.50
C ARG A 144 17.83 3.37 -12.42
N GLU A 145 18.47 2.65 -11.50
CA GLU A 145 18.28 1.21 -11.30
C GLU A 145 16.81 0.85 -10.99
N ALA A 146 16.15 1.68 -10.18
CA ALA A 146 14.73 1.49 -9.90
C ALA A 146 13.82 1.79 -11.10
N ALA A 147 14.31 2.57 -12.10
CA ALA A 147 13.53 2.86 -13.31
C ALA A 147 13.40 1.66 -14.25
N ASP A 148 14.38 0.76 -14.22
CA ASP A 148 14.44 -0.40 -15.14
C ASP A 148 13.55 -1.56 -14.68
N SER A 149 12.89 -1.42 -13.54
CA SER A 149 11.99 -2.41 -12.96
C SER A 149 10.63 -1.80 -12.60
N SER A 150 9.63 -2.66 -12.42
CA SER A 150 8.29 -2.26 -11.95
C SER A 150 7.61 -3.45 -11.27
N GLY A 151 6.71 -3.18 -10.32
CA GLY A 151 5.94 -4.21 -9.61
C GLY A 151 6.68 -4.88 -8.46
N LEU A 152 7.85 -4.40 -8.08
CA LEU A 152 8.65 -5.00 -7.02
C LEU A 152 8.30 -4.40 -5.65
N PHE A 153 8.51 -5.22 -4.62
CA PHE A 153 8.45 -4.82 -3.22
C PHE A 153 9.87 -4.70 -2.66
N TRP A 154 10.18 -3.61 -1.96
CA TRP A 154 11.53 -3.25 -1.58
C TRP A 154 11.72 -3.08 -0.07
N LEU A 155 12.89 -3.47 0.40
CA LEU A 155 13.44 -3.16 1.71
C LEU A 155 14.95 -2.98 1.56
N ASP A 156 15.51 -1.87 2.07
CA ASP A 156 16.96 -1.59 2.05
C ASP A 156 17.53 -1.65 0.63
N ARG A 157 16.84 -1.01 -0.32
CA ARG A 157 17.18 -0.99 -1.75
C ARG A 157 17.32 -2.38 -2.38
N GLN A 158 16.76 -3.41 -1.75
CA GLN A 158 16.77 -4.78 -2.23
C GLN A 158 15.34 -5.27 -2.50
N PRO A 159 15.08 -5.91 -3.64
CA PRO A 159 13.78 -6.52 -3.89
C PRO A 159 13.54 -7.68 -2.90
N ARG A 160 12.30 -7.77 -2.43
CA ARG A 160 11.85 -8.80 -1.49
C ARG A 160 10.62 -9.50 -2.03
N THR A 161 10.45 -10.77 -1.65
CA THR A 161 9.19 -11.47 -1.91
C THR A 161 8.03 -10.78 -1.20
N THR A 162 6.86 -10.81 -1.82
CA THR A 162 5.63 -10.27 -1.23
C THR A 162 4.89 -11.30 -0.36
N HIS A 163 5.30 -12.56 -0.38
CA HIS A 163 4.70 -13.65 0.40
C HIS A 163 5.79 -14.43 1.14
N VAL A 164 5.71 -14.43 2.47
CA VAL A 164 6.61 -15.17 3.36
C VAL A 164 5.85 -16.28 4.08
N PHE A 165 4.62 -16.01 4.51
CA PHE A 165 3.82 -16.99 5.24
C PHE A 165 2.78 -17.67 4.36
N PRO A 166 2.54 -18.99 4.56
CA PRO A 166 1.45 -19.70 3.91
C PRO A 166 0.11 -19.02 4.17
N GLY A 167 -0.81 -19.08 3.21
CA GLY A 167 -2.16 -18.54 3.36
C GLY A 167 -2.32 -17.03 3.19
N THR A 168 -1.25 -16.31 2.86
CA THR A 168 -1.33 -14.87 2.57
C THR A 168 -1.52 -14.56 1.08
N HIS A 169 -1.47 -15.57 0.23
CA HIS A 169 -1.68 -15.42 -1.21
C HIS A 169 -3.14 -15.06 -1.53
N GLU A 170 -3.32 -14.17 -2.47
CA GLU A 170 -4.60 -13.86 -3.09
C GLU A 170 -4.69 -14.46 -4.50
N SER A 171 -5.91 -14.85 -4.89
CA SER A 171 -6.22 -15.27 -6.24
C SER A 171 -6.37 -14.08 -7.20
N GLN A 172 -6.33 -14.33 -8.51
CA GLN A 172 -6.61 -13.29 -9.51
C GLN A 172 -8.03 -12.75 -9.38
N GLU A 173 -8.97 -13.58 -8.96
CA GLU A 173 -10.34 -13.16 -8.71
C GLU A 173 -10.44 -12.22 -7.50
N GLU A 174 -9.74 -12.50 -6.41
CA GLU A 174 -9.66 -11.59 -5.25
C GLU A 174 -9.01 -10.25 -5.63
N ARG A 175 -8.01 -10.23 -6.51
CA ARG A 175 -7.41 -9.00 -7.03
C ARG A 175 -8.41 -8.15 -7.82
N LYS A 176 -9.22 -8.75 -8.68
CA LYS A 176 -10.29 -8.08 -9.42
C LYS A 176 -11.38 -7.55 -8.48
N GLN A 177 -11.78 -8.35 -7.50
CA GLN A 177 -12.77 -7.96 -6.50
C GLN A 177 -12.28 -6.81 -5.63
N LEU A 178 -11.00 -6.80 -5.23
CA LEU A 178 -10.39 -5.69 -4.50
C LEU A 178 -10.51 -4.39 -5.31
N TRP A 179 -10.08 -4.42 -6.57
CA TRP A 179 -10.15 -3.27 -7.47
C TRP A 179 -11.58 -2.74 -7.60
N SER A 180 -12.51 -3.60 -7.99
CA SER A 180 -13.92 -3.23 -8.19
C SER A 180 -14.58 -2.66 -6.93
N LYS A 181 -14.25 -3.19 -5.75
CA LYS A 181 -14.74 -2.65 -4.47
C LYS A 181 -14.18 -1.27 -4.16
N LEU A 182 -12.90 -1.03 -4.46
CA LEU A 182 -12.29 0.29 -4.27
C LEU A 182 -12.83 1.30 -5.27
N GLU A 183 -13.11 0.92 -6.51
CA GLU A 183 -13.87 1.76 -7.47
C GLU A 183 -15.24 2.15 -6.91
N SER A 184 -15.97 1.17 -6.40
CA SER A 184 -17.31 1.41 -5.83
C SER A 184 -17.26 2.32 -4.59
N LEU A 185 -16.27 2.16 -3.71
CA LEU A 185 -16.13 2.96 -2.50
C LEU A 185 -15.63 4.37 -2.76
N SER A 186 -14.75 4.56 -3.75
CA SER A 186 -14.20 5.86 -4.11
C SER A 186 -15.10 6.68 -5.05
N GLY A 187 -16.04 6.03 -5.72
CA GLY A 187 -16.79 6.63 -6.81
C GLY A 187 -16.00 6.85 -8.10
N TRP A 188 -14.69 6.54 -8.08
CA TRP A 188 -13.83 6.61 -9.27
C TRP A 188 -14.07 5.39 -10.17
N ARG A 189 -14.10 5.62 -11.46
CA ARG A 189 -14.13 4.57 -12.48
C ARG A 189 -13.15 4.92 -13.59
N GLU A 190 -12.47 3.92 -14.09
CA GLU A 190 -11.66 4.10 -15.30
C GLU A 190 -12.57 4.52 -16.47
N GLU A 191 -12.24 5.63 -17.12
CA GLU A 191 -12.91 5.99 -18.36
C GLU A 191 -12.63 4.91 -19.40
N LYS A 192 -13.65 4.14 -19.77
CA LYS A 192 -13.54 3.21 -20.90
C LYS A 192 -13.18 4.04 -22.12
N LYS A 193 -11.98 3.83 -22.67
CA LYS A 193 -11.67 4.36 -23.99
C LYS A 193 -12.79 3.91 -24.92
N GLY A 194 -13.58 4.87 -25.37
CA GLY A 194 -14.57 4.62 -26.41
C GLY A 194 -13.85 3.94 -27.58
N THR A 195 -14.31 2.76 -27.95
CA THR A 195 -13.95 2.14 -29.22
C THR A 195 -14.48 3.06 -30.30
N GLY A 196 -13.61 3.97 -30.76
CA GLY A 196 -13.82 4.75 -31.96
C GLY A 196 -13.24 4.00 -33.15
#